data_d480ba6832f8b2e7c0a3e047806c7802
#
_entry.id   d480ba6832f8b2e7c0a3e047806c7802
#
_cell.length_a   1.000
_cell.length_b   1.000
_cell.length_c   1.000
_cell.angle_alpha   90.00
_cell.angle_beta   90.00
_cell.angle_gamma   90.00
#
_symmetry.space_group_name_H-M   'P 1'
#
loop_
_entity.id
_entity.type
_entity.pdbx_description
1 polymer ?
#
loop_
_entity_poly.entity_id
_entity_poly.type
_entity_poly.pdbx_seq_one_letter_code
_entity_poly.pdbx_strand_id
1 'polypeptide(L)'
;MKKLLNILILILWFPAVGQQTPASTQVKSILIQNAFIHIGDGTTIANGALGFENGIITYVGDGQDAPLFDLTVDAQGQQLYPGFIAANSTLGLAEVDAVRATRDDDELGDFLPHIRAAIAYDAESKIVESMRPNGVLMAQITPRGGLISGSSSVMQLDAWNWEDALIKTEDGIHLNWPNPYSRGRSWLGEDPALKANENYLTTIEKLKAFFENAQVYATNQNPIHLPYKAMKGLFDGSKTLYLHAEDEKQIVDGISYLKKINIQNVVLVGGNEALHQIDFIKKHQIPVIASRPHRLPDSEDEDVKGSFKLAAKLIAEGILVSIDVSGRMERMYTRNLPFYAGSFAAYGMDKEVALQLITSNPAKILGIDDRVGTLTVGKDATLFLSLGDALDMRTNQIFKAWIQGREISLETHQTELWRRYSEKYSTEE
;
A
#
# COMPACT_ATOMS: atom_id res chain seq x y z
N MET A 1 -39.82 -41.69 -0.88
CA MET A 1 -38.35 -41.78 -0.80
C MET A 1 -37.64 -41.58 -2.13
N LYS A 2 -37.94 -42.29 -3.24
CA LYS A 2 -37.29 -42.10 -4.55
C LYS A 2 -37.36 -40.68 -5.11
N LYS A 3 -38.51 -39.97 -4.94
CA LYS A 3 -38.66 -38.56 -5.41
C LYS A 3 -37.86 -37.56 -4.60
N LEU A 4 -37.67 -37.79 -3.30
CA LEU A 4 -36.80 -36.98 -2.45
C LEU A 4 -35.29 -37.17 -2.78
N LEU A 5 -34.89 -38.38 -3.14
CA LEU A 5 -33.53 -38.69 -3.57
C LEU A 5 -33.18 -37.99 -4.89
N ASN A 6 -34.12 -37.92 -5.83
CA ASN A 6 -33.93 -37.20 -7.10
C ASN A 6 -33.81 -35.66 -6.92
N ILE A 7 -34.53 -35.09 -5.94
CA ILE A 7 -34.39 -33.67 -5.59
C ILE A 7 -33.03 -33.40 -4.93
N LEU A 8 -32.57 -34.31 -4.08
CA LEU A 8 -31.25 -34.17 -3.44
C LEU A 8 -30.10 -34.25 -4.48
N ILE A 9 -30.24 -35.09 -5.51
CA ILE A 9 -29.26 -35.20 -6.61
C ILE A 9 -29.26 -33.94 -7.50
N LEU A 10 -30.44 -33.32 -7.71
CA LEU A 10 -30.54 -32.06 -8.47
C LEU A 10 -29.85 -30.85 -7.74
N ILE A 11 -29.90 -30.84 -6.41
CA ILE A 11 -29.26 -29.80 -5.60
C ILE A 11 -27.72 -29.92 -5.65
N LEU A 12 -27.17 -31.11 -5.87
CA LEU A 12 -25.73 -31.36 -6.01
C LEU A 12 -25.17 -30.94 -7.38
N TRP A 13 -25.97 -30.53 -8.33
CA TRP A 13 -25.57 -30.12 -9.69
C TRP A 13 -25.65 -28.62 -9.92
N PHE A 14 -25.91 -27.79 -8.90
CA PHE A 14 -25.65 -26.36 -9.04
C PHE A 14 -24.14 -26.15 -9.00
N PRO A 15 -23.52 -25.59 -10.07
CA PRO A 15 -22.16 -25.16 -9.99
C PRO A 15 -22.09 -24.12 -8.86
N ALA A 16 -21.40 -24.43 -7.79
CA ALA A 16 -21.01 -23.43 -6.83
C ALA A 16 -20.10 -22.48 -7.61
N VAL A 17 -20.62 -21.30 -7.95
CA VAL A 17 -19.79 -20.22 -8.49
C VAL A 17 -18.94 -19.78 -7.31
N GLY A 18 -17.78 -20.40 -7.18
CA GLY A 18 -16.82 -20.13 -6.13
C GLY A 18 -16.20 -18.75 -6.37
N GLN A 19 -15.76 -18.14 -5.30
CA GLN A 19 -14.89 -16.99 -5.33
C GLN A 19 -13.56 -17.36 -6.01
N GLN A 20 -12.78 -16.36 -6.40
CA GLN A 20 -11.50 -16.60 -7.03
C GLN A 20 -10.58 -17.38 -6.07
N THR A 21 -10.13 -18.56 -6.49
CA THR A 21 -9.24 -19.40 -5.71
C THR A 21 -7.80 -18.86 -5.81
N PRO A 22 -7.10 -18.63 -4.69
CA PRO A 22 -5.70 -18.26 -4.71
C PRO A 22 -4.83 -19.28 -5.46
N ALA A 23 -3.76 -18.79 -6.07
CA ALA A 23 -2.85 -19.60 -6.85
C ALA A 23 -2.19 -20.70 -5.99
N SER A 24 -2.04 -21.90 -6.57
CA SER A 24 -1.36 -23.01 -5.91
C SER A 24 0.13 -22.73 -5.73
N THR A 25 0.73 -23.39 -4.76
CA THR A 25 2.19 -23.32 -4.51
C THR A 25 2.98 -23.66 -5.77
N GLN A 26 4.08 -22.93 -6.00
CA GLN A 26 5.01 -23.20 -7.09
C GLN A 26 5.58 -24.62 -7.00
N VAL A 27 5.50 -25.38 -8.08
CA VAL A 27 6.02 -26.77 -8.17
C VAL A 27 7.25 -26.85 -9.05
N LYS A 28 7.34 -26.02 -10.08
CA LYS A 28 8.41 -26.02 -11.10
C LYS A 28 9.22 -24.74 -11.00
N SER A 29 10.53 -24.85 -11.14
CA SER A 29 11.40 -23.69 -11.33
C SER A 29 11.12 -23.01 -12.67
N ILE A 30 11.18 -21.67 -12.71
CA ILE A 30 10.81 -20.87 -13.88
C ILE A 30 11.95 -19.90 -14.21
N LEU A 31 12.34 -19.87 -15.49
CA LEU A 31 13.22 -18.86 -16.08
C LEU A 31 12.38 -17.97 -17.02
N ILE A 32 12.35 -16.66 -16.74
CA ILE A 32 11.86 -15.64 -17.68
C ILE A 32 13.08 -15.14 -18.44
N GLN A 33 13.08 -15.23 -19.76
CA GLN A 33 14.20 -14.78 -20.62
C GLN A 33 13.75 -13.75 -21.65
N ASN A 34 14.71 -13.05 -22.26
CA ASN A 34 14.47 -12.02 -23.25
C ASN A 34 13.55 -10.90 -22.74
N ALA A 35 13.68 -10.52 -21.45
CA ALA A 35 12.89 -9.46 -20.84
C ALA A 35 13.68 -8.15 -20.75
N PHE A 36 12.99 -7.01 -20.84
CA PHE A 36 13.53 -5.76 -20.33
C PHE A 36 13.20 -5.70 -18.83
N ILE A 37 14.22 -5.88 -18.00
CA ILE A 37 14.04 -6.02 -16.54
C ILE A 37 14.23 -4.69 -15.85
N HIS A 38 13.21 -4.23 -15.14
CA HIS A 38 13.27 -3.14 -14.19
C HIS A 38 13.57 -3.71 -12.81
N ILE A 39 14.76 -3.47 -12.27
CA ILE A 39 15.15 -4.05 -10.97
C ILE A 39 14.35 -3.45 -9.81
N GLY A 40 13.90 -2.21 -9.95
CA GLY A 40 13.15 -1.48 -8.91
C GLY A 40 14.04 -0.66 -7.97
N ASP A 41 15.35 -0.62 -8.19
CA ASP A 41 16.35 0.16 -7.45
C ASP A 41 16.91 1.35 -8.25
N GLY A 42 16.34 1.63 -9.41
CA GLY A 42 16.79 2.64 -10.36
C GLY A 42 17.62 2.07 -11.51
N THR A 43 17.88 0.75 -11.54
CA THR A 43 18.65 0.08 -12.59
C THR A 43 17.78 -0.82 -13.45
N THR A 44 18.23 -1.07 -14.69
CA THR A 44 17.56 -1.94 -15.66
C THR A 44 18.53 -2.91 -16.32
N ILE A 45 18.03 -4.04 -16.84
CA ILE A 45 18.76 -4.98 -17.68
C ILE A 45 18.00 -5.15 -18.98
N ALA A 46 18.59 -4.66 -20.09
CA ALA A 46 18.03 -4.89 -21.41
C ALA A 46 18.28 -6.33 -21.85
N ASN A 47 17.24 -7.00 -22.39
CA ASN A 47 17.32 -8.39 -22.83
C ASN A 47 17.87 -9.35 -21.76
N GLY A 48 17.38 -9.19 -20.53
CA GLY A 48 17.82 -9.97 -19.37
C GLY A 48 17.03 -11.25 -19.18
N ALA A 49 17.46 -12.03 -18.17
CA ALA A 49 16.76 -13.20 -17.68
C ALA A 49 16.65 -13.18 -16.16
N LEU A 50 15.54 -13.68 -15.64
CA LEU A 50 15.27 -13.84 -14.22
C LEU A 50 14.73 -15.23 -13.95
N GLY A 51 15.36 -15.95 -13.03
CA GLY A 51 14.96 -17.28 -12.61
C GLY A 51 14.52 -17.33 -11.16
N PHE A 52 13.49 -18.15 -10.88
CA PHE A 52 12.99 -18.33 -9.50
C PHE A 52 12.51 -19.76 -9.27
N GLU A 53 12.67 -20.21 -8.04
CA GLU A 53 12.30 -21.52 -7.54
C GLU A 53 11.85 -21.44 -6.09
N ASN A 54 10.85 -22.24 -5.71
CA ASN A 54 10.30 -22.28 -4.33
C ASN A 54 9.91 -20.89 -3.80
N GLY A 55 9.39 -20.04 -4.68
CA GLY A 55 8.96 -18.69 -4.32
C GLY A 55 10.06 -17.64 -4.26
N ILE A 56 11.33 -18.00 -4.47
CA ILE A 56 12.50 -17.12 -4.29
C ILE A 56 13.21 -16.93 -5.63
N ILE A 57 13.67 -15.71 -5.90
CA ILE A 57 14.51 -15.38 -7.06
C ILE A 57 15.89 -15.98 -6.84
N THR A 58 16.32 -16.83 -7.78
CA THR A 58 17.60 -17.55 -7.72
C THR A 58 18.60 -17.08 -8.76
N TYR A 59 18.13 -16.37 -9.81
CA TYR A 59 18.99 -15.85 -10.89
C TYR A 59 18.45 -14.50 -11.40
N VAL A 60 19.34 -13.56 -11.64
CA VAL A 60 19.07 -12.30 -12.37
C VAL A 60 20.32 -11.93 -13.16
N GLY A 61 20.20 -11.76 -14.48
CA GLY A 61 21.36 -11.44 -15.32
C GLY A 61 21.00 -11.36 -16.81
N ASP A 62 22.01 -11.53 -17.66
CA ASP A 62 21.87 -11.51 -19.14
C ASP A 62 21.42 -12.86 -19.74
N GLY A 63 21.26 -13.88 -18.92
CA GLY A 63 20.82 -15.23 -19.32
C GLY A 63 21.93 -16.15 -19.86
N GLN A 64 23.17 -15.67 -20.04
CA GLN A 64 24.25 -16.50 -20.60
C GLN A 64 24.68 -17.62 -19.64
N ASP A 65 24.75 -17.31 -18.36
CA ASP A 65 25.14 -18.23 -17.29
C ASP A 65 23.94 -18.70 -16.44
N ALA A 66 22.71 -18.62 -16.98
CA ALA A 66 21.54 -19.06 -16.26
C ALA A 66 21.58 -20.59 -16.01
N PRO A 67 21.34 -21.06 -14.79
CA PRO A 67 21.19 -22.49 -14.53
C PRO A 67 19.96 -23.04 -15.25
N LEU A 68 19.85 -24.38 -15.28
CA LEU A 68 18.70 -25.05 -15.88
C LEU A 68 17.46 -24.87 -14.99
N PHE A 69 16.33 -24.54 -15.61
CA PHE A 69 15.01 -24.42 -14.99
C PHE A 69 14.02 -25.38 -15.66
N ASP A 70 12.98 -25.81 -14.95
CA ASP A 70 11.97 -26.73 -15.47
C ASP A 70 11.10 -26.11 -16.57
N LEU A 71 10.82 -24.81 -16.45
CA LEU A 71 10.04 -24.06 -17.41
C LEU A 71 10.77 -22.78 -17.84
N THR A 72 10.62 -22.44 -19.11
CA THR A 72 11.12 -21.21 -19.68
C THR A 72 9.95 -20.39 -20.21
N VAL A 73 9.87 -19.13 -19.83
CA VAL A 73 8.92 -18.12 -20.34
C VAL A 73 9.71 -17.13 -21.18
N ASP A 74 9.43 -17.08 -22.49
CA ASP A 74 10.02 -16.07 -23.35
C ASP A 74 9.23 -14.78 -23.28
N ALA A 75 9.84 -13.73 -22.74
CA ALA A 75 9.22 -12.42 -22.60
C ALA A 75 9.21 -11.60 -23.91
N GLN A 76 9.91 -12.03 -24.96
CA GLN A 76 9.89 -11.40 -26.28
C GLN A 76 10.21 -9.88 -26.26
N GLY A 77 11.10 -9.44 -25.39
CA GLY A 77 11.46 -8.03 -25.21
C GLY A 77 10.48 -7.22 -24.36
N GLN A 78 9.47 -7.87 -23.78
CA GLN A 78 8.47 -7.20 -22.94
C GLN A 78 9.04 -6.84 -21.55
N GLN A 79 8.30 -6.02 -20.83
CA GLN A 79 8.72 -5.38 -19.58
C GLN A 79 8.48 -6.29 -18.38
N LEU A 80 9.51 -6.52 -17.56
CA LEU A 80 9.44 -7.26 -16.30
C LEU A 80 9.66 -6.31 -15.12
N TYR A 81 8.70 -6.27 -14.20
CA TYR A 81 8.70 -5.39 -13.05
C TYR A 81 8.59 -6.17 -11.73
N PRO A 82 9.17 -5.65 -10.61
CA PRO A 82 8.77 -6.10 -9.27
C PRO A 82 7.33 -5.74 -8.99
N GLY A 83 6.64 -6.54 -8.18
CA GLY A 83 5.28 -6.23 -7.72
C GLY A 83 5.22 -4.90 -6.98
N PHE A 84 4.23 -4.08 -7.29
CA PHE A 84 4.03 -2.78 -6.67
C PHE A 84 3.46 -2.89 -5.26
N ILE A 85 3.88 -1.99 -4.38
CA ILE A 85 3.53 -1.94 -2.96
C ILE A 85 2.75 -0.67 -2.68
N ALA A 86 1.48 -0.80 -2.34
CA ALA A 86 0.65 0.31 -1.91
C ALA A 86 0.83 0.57 -0.41
N ALA A 87 1.36 1.73 -0.05
CA ALA A 87 1.45 2.15 1.34
C ALA A 87 0.14 2.82 1.80
N ASN A 88 -0.17 2.71 3.07
CA ASN A 88 -1.28 3.39 3.75
C ASN A 88 -2.65 3.21 3.09
N SER A 89 -3.07 1.97 2.82
CA SER A 89 -4.35 1.63 2.17
C SER A 89 -5.35 0.97 3.12
N THR A 90 -6.65 1.23 2.93
CA THR A 90 -7.74 0.50 3.60
C THR A 90 -8.27 -0.68 2.76
N LEU A 91 -7.46 -1.15 1.83
CA LEU A 91 -7.81 -2.27 0.95
C LEU A 91 -8.18 -3.52 1.77
N GLY A 92 -9.31 -4.15 1.44
CA GLY A 92 -9.83 -5.32 2.17
C GLY A 92 -10.45 -5.00 3.54
N LEU A 93 -10.49 -3.72 3.98
CA LEU A 93 -11.18 -3.31 5.21
C LEU A 93 -12.57 -2.74 4.96
N ALA A 94 -12.94 -2.48 3.73
CA ALA A 94 -14.28 -2.01 3.40
C ALA A 94 -14.62 -2.29 1.94
N GLU A 95 -15.88 -2.69 1.70
CA GLU A 95 -16.39 -3.02 0.37
C GLU A 95 -17.24 -1.90 -0.21
N VAL A 96 -18.28 -1.46 0.50
CA VAL A 96 -19.21 -0.44 0.05
C VAL A 96 -19.26 0.71 1.06
N ASP A 97 -18.78 1.88 0.66
CA ASP A 97 -18.68 3.06 1.54
C ASP A 97 -19.99 3.45 2.20
N ALA A 98 -21.11 3.30 1.48
CA ALA A 98 -22.42 3.68 1.98
C ALA A 98 -23.06 2.63 2.92
N VAL A 99 -22.44 1.45 3.09
CA VAL A 99 -22.96 0.36 3.90
C VAL A 99 -22.07 0.11 5.11
N ARG A 100 -22.46 0.63 6.28
CA ARG A 100 -21.65 0.53 7.51
C ARG A 100 -21.24 -0.92 7.86
N ALA A 101 -22.12 -1.89 7.59
CA ALA A 101 -21.86 -3.30 7.88
C ALA A 101 -20.73 -3.94 7.04
N THR A 102 -20.23 -3.24 6.02
CA THR A 102 -19.10 -3.67 5.17
C THR A 102 -17.84 -2.84 5.40
N ARG A 103 -17.79 -2.09 6.50
CA ARG A 103 -16.71 -1.17 6.82
C ARG A 103 -16.09 -1.52 8.16
N ASP A 104 -14.86 -2.06 8.11
CA ASP A 104 -14.02 -2.41 9.26
C ASP A 104 -12.73 -1.58 9.28
N ASP A 105 -12.74 -0.44 8.56
CA ASP A 105 -11.61 0.48 8.47
C ASP A 105 -11.46 1.39 9.69
N ASP A 106 -12.52 1.63 10.48
CA ASP A 106 -12.49 2.46 11.68
C ASP A 106 -13.27 1.88 12.86
N GLU A 107 -12.79 2.13 14.07
CA GLU A 107 -13.41 1.77 15.33
C GLU A 107 -13.77 3.00 16.18
N LEU A 108 -14.69 2.81 17.14
CA LEU A 108 -15.12 3.89 18.04
C LEU A 108 -14.06 4.16 19.12
N GLY A 109 -13.60 5.40 19.20
CA GLY A 109 -12.65 5.86 20.21
C GLY A 109 -11.52 6.70 19.64
N ASP A 110 -10.77 7.36 20.52
CA ASP A 110 -9.66 8.22 20.14
C ASP A 110 -8.29 7.52 20.20
N PHE A 111 -8.13 6.54 21.10
CA PHE A 111 -6.85 5.92 21.39
C PHE A 111 -6.94 4.39 21.22
N LEU A 112 -6.71 3.91 20.02
CA LEU A 112 -6.97 2.53 19.60
C LEU A 112 -5.72 1.77 19.12
N PRO A 113 -4.51 1.96 19.69
CA PRO A 113 -3.28 1.34 19.17
C PRO A 113 -3.32 -0.20 19.19
N HIS A 114 -4.24 -0.81 19.93
CA HIS A 114 -4.44 -2.25 20.07
C HIS A 114 -5.35 -2.84 18.99
N ILE A 115 -6.01 -2.02 18.19
CA ILE A 115 -6.78 -2.46 17.03
C ILE A 115 -5.82 -2.90 15.92
N ARG A 116 -6.06 -4.08 15.37
CA ARG A 116 -5.19 -4.75 14.40
C ARG A 116 -5.91 -4.87 13.06
N ALA A 117 -5.54 -4.07 12.08
CA ALA A 117 -6.15 -4.07 10.75
C ALA A 117 -6.09 -5.46 10.07
N ALA A 118 -5.04 -6.22 10.31
CA ALA A 118 -4.87 -7.55 9.72
C ALA A 118 -6.07 -8.48 9.94
N ILE A 119 -6.66 -8.47 11.16
CA ILE A 119 -7.74 -9.40 11.52
C ILE A 119 -9.03 -9.09 10.75
N ALA A 120 -9.22 -7.83 10.38
CA ALA A 120 -10.39 -7.38 9.62
C ALA A 120 -10.19 -7.48 8.10
N TYR A 121 -8.98 -7.85 7.64
CA TYR A 121 -8.68 -7.93 6.21
C TYR A 121 -9.46 -9.04 5.52
N ASP A 122 -10.29 -8.65 4.54
CA ASP A 122 -11.01 -9.56 3.65
C ASP A 122 -10.15 -9.90 2.42
N ALA A 123 -9.58 -11.10 2.41
CA ALA A 123 -8.77 -11.60 1.28
C ALA A 123 -9.62 -11.89 0.03
N GLU A 124 -10.93 -12.09 0.19
CA GLU A 124 -11.89 -12.41 -0.88
C GLU A 124 -12.57 -11.15 -1.48
N SER A 125 -12.17 -9.97 -1.02
CA SER A 125 -12.69 -8.69 -1.49
C SER A 125 -12.57 -8.55 -3.02
N LYS A 126 -13.69 -8.20 -3.67
CA LYS A 126 -13.73 -7.87 -5.12
C LYS A 126 -12.87 -6.66 -5.48
N ILE A 127 -12.58 -5.81 -4.51
CA ILE A 127 -11.69 -4.67 -4.69
C ILE A 127 -10.24 -5.13 -4.70
N VAL A 128 -9.86 -6.06 -3.80
CA VAL A 128 -8.49 -6.61 -3.72
C VAL A 128 -8.09 -7.26 -5.06
N GLU A 129 -8.94 -8.11 -5.63
CA GLU A 129 -8.62 -8.74 -6.92
C GLU A 129 -8.39 -7.73 -8.05
N SER A 130 -9.05 -6.55 -8.00
CA SER A 130 -8.95 -5.52 -9.03
C SER A 130 -7.62 -4.75 -9.04
N MET A 131 -6.75 -4.98 -8.06
CA MET A 131 -5.41 -4.37 -7.97
C MET A 131 -4.39 -5.06 -8.88
N ARG A 132 -4.49 -6.39 -8.99
CA ARG A 132 -3.51 -7.26 -9.65
C ARG A 132 -3.28 -6.91 -11.13
N PRO A 133 -4.32 -6.62 -11.96
CA PRO A 133 -4.13 -6.24 -13.36
C PRO A 133 -3.32 -4.97 -13.58
N ASN A 134 -3.13 -4.15 -12.54
CA ASN A 134 -2.30 -2.94 -12.59
C ASN A 134 -0.94 -3.12 -11.89
N GLY A 135 -0.58 -4.36 -11.50
CA GLY A 135 0.71 -4.68 -10.89
C GLY A 135 0.81 -4.39 -9.40
N VAL A 136 -0.26 -3.94 -8.74
CA VAL A 136 -0.29 -3.80 -7.28
C VAL A 136 -0.51 -5.18 -6.68
N LEU A 137 0.56 -5.77 -6.14
CA LEU A 137 0.57 -7.14 -5.64
C LEU A 137 0.69 -7.20 -4.11
N MET A 138 0.99 -6.08 -3.47
CA MET A 138 1.16 -5.95 -2.03
C MET A 138 0.61 -4.62 -1.53
N ALA A 139 0.12 -4.59 -0.29
CA ALA A 139 -0.36 -3.37 0.34
C ALA A 139 -0.11 -3.36 1.85
N GLN A 140 0.18 -2.20 2.40
CA GLN A 140 0.07 -1.95 3.84
C GLN A 140 -1.40 -1.66 4.15
N ILE A 141 -2.01 -2.55 4.92
CA ILE A 141 -3.41 -2.45 5.34
C ILE A 141 -3.46 -1.66 6.63
N THR A 142 -4.09 -0.48 6.56
CA THR A 142 -4.01 0.56 7.59
C THR A 142 -5.40 0.91 8.11
N PRO A 143 -5.62 0.87 9.44
CA PRO A 143 -6.88 1.32 10.03
C PRO A 143 -7.00 2.84 9.98
N ARG A 144 -8.22 3.34 10.10
CA ARG A 144 -8.59 4.76 10.13
C ARG A 144 -9.26 5.14 11.46
N GLY A 145 -9.61 6.40 11.59
CA GLY A 145 -10.36 6.93 12.75
C GLY A 145 -9.49 7.26 13.97
N GLY A 146 -10.08 7.98 14.91
CA GLY A 146 -9.46 8.39 16.17
C GLY A 146 -8.18 9.23 16.04
N LEU A 147 -7.53 9.49 17.15
CA LEU A 147 -6.18 10.08 17.20
C LEU A 147 -5.12 9.00 16.96
N ILE A 148 -5.28 7.82 17.56
CA ILE A 148 -4.45 6.63 17.28
C ILE A 148 -5.40 5.59 16.71
N SER A 149 -5.27 5.33 15.41
CA SER A 149 -6.21 4.48 14.66
C SER A 149 -6.03 2.99 14.93
N GLY A 150 -4.81 2.55 15.18
CA GLY A 150 -4.48 1.13 15.34
C GLY A 150 -3.16 0.73 14.70
N SER A 151 -2.95 -0.58 14.57
CA SER A 151 -1.76 -1.17 13.95
C SER A 151 -2.04 -1.63 12.54
N SER A 152 -1.19 -1.23 11.60
CA SER A 152 -1.16 -1.73 10.22
C SER A 152 -0.42 -3.06 10.10
N SER A 153 -0.58 -3.71 8.95
CA SER A 153 0.18 -4.90 8.56
C SER A 153 0.39 -4.90 7.05
N VAL A 154 1.46 -5.52 6.57
CA VAL A 154 1.72 -5.63 5.13
C VAL A 154 1.23 -6.99 4.61
N MET A 155 0.40 -6.95 3.56
CA MET A 155 -0.26 -8.10 2.97
C MET A 155 0.12 -8.28 1.51
N GLN A 156 0.19 -9.54 1.05
CA GLN A 156 0.14 -9.89 -0.36
C GLN A 156 -1.32 -10.09 -0.82
N LEU A 157 -1.60 -9.88 -2.10
CA LEU A 157 -2.96 -9.75 -2.60
C LEU A 157 -3.52 -11.00 -3.31
N ASP A 158 -3.03 -12.20 -2.95
CA ASP A 158 -3.55 -13.49 -3.47
C ASP A 158 -3.49 -14.57 -2.39
N ALA A 159 -4.39 -14.51 -1.42
CA ALA A 159 -4.36 -15.34 -0.22
C ALA A 159 -5.74 -15.94 0.10
N TRP A 160 -5.75 -17.04 0.87
CA TRP A 160 -6.96 -17.68 1.35
C TRP A 160 -7.64 -16.91 2.50
N ASN A 161 -6.83 -16.25 3.32
CA ASN A 161 -7.28 -15.51 4.49
C ASN A 161 -6.21 -14.48 4.88
N TRP A 162 -6.45 -13.71 5.92
CA TRP A 162 -5.52 -12.69 6.40
C TRP A 162 -4.19 -13.26 6.90
N GLU A 163 -4.16 -14.49 7.46
CA GLU A 163 -2.94 -15.14 7.95
C GLU A 163 -2.02 -15.52 6.77
N ASP A 164 -2.59 -16.10 5.70
CA ASP A 164 -1.84 -16.43 4.48
C ASP A 164 -1.38 -15.16 3.71
N ALA A 165 -2.11 -14.04 3.87
CA ALA A 165 -1.77 -12.79 3.22
C ALA A 165 -0.56 -12.09 3.87
N LEU A 166 -0.22 -12.40 5.12
CA LEU A 166 0.77 -11.66 5.89
C LEU A 166 2.18 -11.75 5.30
N ILE A 167 2.77 -10.59 4.97
CA ILE A 167 4.20 -10.41 4.73
C ILE A 167 4.87 -9.94 6.03
N LYS A 168 4.26 -8.95 6.71
CA LYS A 168 4.72 -8.42 7.99
C LYS A 168 3.52 -8.05 8.86
N THR A 169 3.48 -8.61 10.06
CA THR A 169 2.41 -8.35 11.03
C THR A 169 2.72 -7.11 11.87
N GLU A 170 1.70 -6.27 12.11
CA GLU A 170 1.76 -5.11 13.01
C GLU A 170 3.03 -4.26 12.82
N ASP A 171 3.32 -3.87 11.57
CA ASP A 171 4.53 -3.14 11.19
C ASP A 171 4.64 -1.76 11.87
N GLY A 172 3.50 -1.14 12.23
CA GLY A 172 3.51 0.12 12.93
C GLY A 172 2.14 0.58 13.44
N ILE A 173 2.16 1.70 14.15
CA ILE A 173 0.99 2.36 14.73
C ILE A 173 0.75 3.68 14.02
N HIS A 174 -0.51 3.97 13.68
CA HIS A 174 -0.94 5.16 12.97
C HIS A 174 -1.47 6.21 13.94
N LEU A 175 -0.83 7.40 13.92
CA LEU A 175 -1.16 8.58 14.72
C LEU A 175 -1.62 9.71 13.80
N ASN A 176 -2.87 10.13 13.92
CA ASN A 176 -3.41 11.33 13.29
C ASN A 176 -3.09 12.53 14.16
N TRP A 177 -2.12 13.36 13.76
CA TRP A 177 -1.82 14.57 14.53
C TRP A 177 -2.99 15.55 14.44
N PRO A 178 -3.43 16.13 15.57
CA PRO A 178 -4.57 17.06 15.56
C PRO A 178 -4.36 18.20 14.56
N ASN A 179 -5.42 18.61 13.88
CA ASN A 179 -5.34 19.74 12.98
C ASN A 179 -5.40 21.05 13.77
N PRO A 180 -4.38 21.93 13.65
CA PRO A 180 -4.35 23.22 14.35
C PRO A 180 -5.36 24.23 13.81
N TYR A 181 -5.93 23.94 12.63
CA TYR A 181 -6.89 24.80 11.95
C TYR A 181 -8.17 24.05 11.64
N SER A 182 -9.25 24.80 11.46
CA SER A 182 -10.54 24.30 10.98
C SER A 182 -11.10 25.20 9.89
N ARG A 183 -11.83 24.62 8.95
CA ARG A 183 -12.61 25.36 7.95
C ARG A 183 -14.08 24.98 8.08
N GLY A 184 -14.96 25.98 7.98
CA GLY A 184 -16.38 25.70 7.89
C GLY A 184 -16.75 24.99 6.58
N ARG A 185 -17.84 24.24 6.62
CA ARG A 185 -18.37 23.49 5.48
C ARG A 185 -19.21 24.41 4.60
N SER A 186 -18.58 24.96 3.54
CA SER A 186 -19.23 25.92 2.64
C SER A 186 -20.54 25.39 2.03
N TRP A 187 -20.64 24.07 1.78
CA TRP A 187 -21.87 23.43 1.28
C TRP A 187 -23.03 23.41 2.30
N LEU A 188 -22.75 23.70 3.56
CA LEU A 188 -23.75 23.90 4.63
C LEU A 188 -23.96 25.39 4.96
N GLY A 189 -23.36 26.31 4.19
CA GLY A 189 -23.43 27.75 4.42
C GLY A 189 -22.54 28.25 5.57
N GLU A 190 -21.60 27.42 6.08
CA GLU A 190 -20.61 27.83 7.07
C GLU A 190 -19.51 28.67 6.39
N ASP A 191 -18.90 29.58 7.13
CA ASP A 191 -17.78 30.42 6.66
C ASP A 191 -16.55 29.51 6.34
N PRO A 192 -16.07 29.46 5.08
CA PRO A 192 -14.96 28.62 4.69
C PRO A 192 -13.58 29.15 5.10
N ALA A 193 -13.53 30.32 5.74
CA ALA A 193 -12.27 30.88 6.19
C ALA A 193 -11.55 29.96 7.17
N LEU A 194 -10.22 29.94 7.06
CA LEU A 194 -9.36 29.16 7.96
C LEU A 194 -9.38 29.81 9.35
N LYS A 195 -9.73 29.04 10.36
CA LYS A 195 -9.81 29.48 11.77
C LYS A 195 -8.92 28.59 12.64
N ALA A 196 -8.35 29.17 13.70
CA ALA A 196 -7.64 28.36 14.69
C ALA A 196 -8.60 27.35 15.34
N ASN A 197 -8.13 26.12 15.52
CA ASN A 197 -8.87 25.09 16.22
C ASN A 197 -8.73 25.31 17.74
N GLU A 198 -9.80 25.75 18.40
CA GLU A 198 -9.82 26.02 19.84
C GLU A 198 -9.49 24.80 20.69
N ASN A 199 -9.77 23.58 20.18
CA ASN A 199 -9.51 22.32 20.89
C ASN A 199 -8.10 21.77 20.65
N TYR A 200 -7.29 22.41 19.80
CA TYR A 200 -5.96 21.88 19.40
C TYR A 200 -5.09 21.55 20.61
N LEU A 201 -4.86 22.51 21.49
CA LEU A 201 -3.99 22.33 22.67
C LEU A 201 -4.53 21.27 23.63
N THR A 202 -5.83 21.29 23.91
CA THR A 202 -6.46 20.30 24.79
C THR A 202 -6.34 18.89 24.24
N THR A 203 -6.45 18.73 22.92
CA THR A 203 -6.28 17.42 22.26
C THR A 203 -4.82 16.96 22.33
N ILE A 204 -3.87 17.87 22.12
CA ILE A 204 -2.44 17.59 22.27
C ILE A 204 -2.09 17.15 23.70
N GLU A 205 -2.67 17.82 24.73
CA GLU A 205 -2.45 17.44 26.15
C GLU A 205 -2.96 16.02 26.44
N LYS A 206 -4.15 15.67 25.94
CA LYS A 206 -4.69 14.30 26.07
C LYS A 206 -3.78 13.27 25.39
N LEU A 207 -3.29 13.59 24.18
CA LEU A 207 -2.38 12.74 23.44
C LEU A 207 -1.07 12.52 24.21
N LYS A 208 -0.46 13.60 24.72
CA LYS A 208 0.77 13.52 25.53
C LYS A 208 0.58 12.68 26.78
N ALA A 209 -0.49 12.91 27.51
CA ALA A 209 -0.81 12.11 28.70
C ALA A 209 -0.96 10.60 28.38
N PHE A 210 -1.57 10.27 27.21
CA PHE A 210 -1.69 8.89 26.78
C PHE A 210 -0.32 8.27 26.49
N PHE A 211 0.59 8.95 25.79
CA PHE A 211 1.96 8.47 25.53
C PHE A 211 2.78 8.32 26.82
N GLU A 212 2.71 9.28 27.73
CA GLU A 212 3.40 9.23 29.03
C GLU A 212 2.94 8.00 29.84
N ASN A 213 1.63 7.78 29.94
CA ASN A 213 1.07 6.61 30.61
C ASN A 213 1.51 5.29 29.93
N ALA A 214 1.51 5.25 28.58
CA ALA A 214 1.96 4.07 27.84
C ALA A 214 3.46 3.79 28.05
N GLN A 215 4.29 4.84 28.14
CA GLN A 215 5.73 4.71 28.41
C GLN A 215 6.00 4.16 29.81
N VAL A 216 5.29 4.65 30.83
CA VAL A 216 5.35 4.12 32.19
C VAL A 216 4.88 2.66 32.22
N TYR A 217 3.77 2.36 31.54
CA TYR A 217 3.23 0.99 31.45
C TYR A 217 4.21 0.02 30.77
N ALA A 218 5.01 0.47 29.82
CA ALA A 218 6.01 -0.39 29.14
C ALA A 218 7.03 -1.01 30.10
N THR A 219 7.28 -0.37 31.24
CA THR A 219 8.19 -0.88 32.30
C THR A 219 7.52 -1.84 33.28
N ASN A 220 6.20 -1.72 33.48
CA ASN A 220 5.43 -2.60 34.37
C ASN A 220 4.02 -2.83 33.78
N GLN A 221 3.82 -4.01 33.17
CA GLN A 221 2.61 -4.37 32.42
C GLN A 221 1.52 -5.03 33.28
N ASN A 222 1.36 -4.60 34.53
CA ASN A 222 0.37 -5.16 35.43
C ASN A 222 -0.43 -4.04 36.13
N PRO A 223 -1.79 -4.03 36.06
CA PRO A 223 -2.66 -4.98 35.36
C PRO A 223 -2.58 -4.85 33.82
N ILE A 224 -3.05 -5.85 33.08
CA ILE A 224 -3.04 -5.83 31.60
C ILE A 224 -3.92 -4.69 31.08
N HIS A 225 -3.32 -3.82 30.25
CA HIS A 225 -3.99 -2.72 29.55
C HIS A 225 -3.64 -2.78 28.05
N LEU A 226 -4.54 -3.32 27.23
CA LEU A 226 -4.26 -3.62 25.82
C LEU A 226 -3.78 -2.40 25.02
N PRO A 227 -4.41 -1.20 25.12
CA PRO A 227 -3.93 -0.03 24.42
C PRO A 227 -2.47 0.33 24.75
N TYR A 228 -2.09 0.38 26.00
CA TYR A 228 -0.70 0.68 26.39
C TYR A 228 0.27 -0.44 26.00
N LYS A 229 -0.17 -1.70 26.10
CA LYS A 229 0.64 -2.85 25.68
C LYS A 229 1.01 -2.76 24.19
N ALA A 230 0.07 -2.35 23.34
CA ALA A 230 0.31 -2.21 21.90
C ALA A 230 1.37 -1.14 21.57
N MET A 231 1.48 -0.09 22.41
CA MET A 231 2.45 1.00 22.24
C MET A 231 3.90 0.61 22.56
N LYS A 232 4.13 -0.53 23.24
CA LYS A 232 5.46 -0.92 23.71
C LYS A 232 6.53 -0.90 22.61
N GLY A 233 6.19 -1.44 21.42
CA GLY A 233 7.11 -1.51 20.28
C GLY A 233 7.59 -0.17 19.76
N LEU A 234 6.88 0.93 20.07
CA LEU A 234 7.34 2.28 19.72
C LEU A 234 8.50 2.73 20.61
N PHE A 235 8.52 2.30 21.87
CA PHE A 235 9.54 2.71 22.86
C PHE A 235 10.80 1.84 22.79
N ASP A 236 10.68 0.57 22.34
CA ASP A 236 11.84 -0.33 22.15
C ASP A 236 12.37 -0.35 20.72
N GLY A 237 11.73 0.40 19.80
CA GLY A 237 12.14 0.54 18.39
C GLY A 237 11.73 -0.62 17.49
N SER A 238 10.94 -1.58 17.96
CA SER A 238 10.47 -2.73 17.15
C SER A 238 9.29 -2.39 16.23
N LYS A 239 8.59 -1.26 16.48
CA LYS A 239 7.48 -0.75 15.65
C LYS A 239 7.77 0.65 15.12
N THR A 240 7.23 0.94 13.94
CA THR A 240 7.24 2.26 13.34
C THR A 240 6.01 3.06 13.81
N LEU A 241 6.17 4.37 14.02
CA LEU A 241 5.06 5.29 14.17
C LEU A 241 4.83 6.03 12.87
N TYR A 242 3.67 5.85 12.28
CA TYR A 242 3.20 6.56 11.09
C TYR A 242 2.44 7.81 11.52
N LEU A 243 3.08 8.98 11.37
CA LEU A 243 2.52 10.28 11.72
C LEU A 243 1.76 10.85 10.53
N HIS A 244 0.43 10.87 10.61
CA HIS A 244 -0.41 11.54 9.62
C HIS A 244 -0.46 13.04 9.92
N ALA A 245 0.12 13.84 9.04
CA ALA A 245 0.19 15.29 9.14
C ALA A 245 0.33 15.91 7.74
N GLU A 246 -0.45 16.95 7.48
CA GLU A 246 -0.52 17.59 6.16
C GLU A 246 0.12 18.97 6.15
N ASP A 247 -0.18 19.81 7.15
CA ASP A 247 0.32 21.16 7.24
C ASP A 247 1.64 21.27 8.02
N GLU A 248 2.34 22.39 7.80
CA GLU A 248 3.64 22.69 8.38
C GLU A 248 3.65 22.56 9.91
N LYS A 249 2.63 23.11 10.56
CA LYS A 249 2.54 23.11 12.03
C LYS A 249 2.33 21.68 12.57
N GLN A 250 1.49 20.86 11.92
CA GLN A 250 1.30 19.46 12.29
C GLN A 250 2.62 18.69 12.17
N ILE A 251 3.36 18.88 11.07
CA ILE A 251 4.63 18.23 10.79
C ILE A 251 5.64 18.57 11.88
N VAL A 252 5.82 19.86 12.16
CA VAL A 252 6.85 20.32 13.13
C VAL A 252 6.48 19.92 14.55
N ASP A 253 5.23 20.16 14.99
CA ASP A 253 4.77 19.86 16.35
C ASP A 253 4.82 18.33 16.59
N GLY A 254 4.33 17.52 15.62
CA GLY A 254 4.29 16.07 15.72
C GLY A 254 5.68 15.45 15.80
N ILE A 255 6.55 15.73 14.84
CA ILE A 255 7.91 15.19 14.82
C ILE A 255 8.70 15.65 16.05
N SER A 256 8.62 16.95 16.42
CA SER A 256 9.32 17.48 17.59
C SER A 256 8.91 16.75 18.88
N TYR A 257 7.61 16.53 19.07
CA TYR A 257 7.10 15.81 20.24
C TYR A 257 7.59 14.36 20.26
N LEU A 258 7.43 13.62 19.14
CA LEU A 258 7.82 12.22 19.06
C LEU A 258 9.33 12.00 19.29
N LYS A 259 10.17 12.87 18.73
CA LYS A 259 11.61 12.82 18.96
C LYS A 259 11.99 13.18 20.39
N LYS A 260 11.28 14.13 21.02
CA LYS A 260 11.46 14.49 22.44
C LYS A 260 11.22 13.30 23.38
N ILE A 261 10.23 12.44 23.08
CA ILE A 261 9.93 11.25 23.87
C ILE A 261 10.68 9.98 23.38
N ASN A 262 11.72 10.17 22.55
CA ASN A 262 12.62 9.14 22.04
C ASN A 262 11.96 8.06 21.14
N ILE A 263 10.88 8.38 20.41
CA ILE A 263 10.40 7.51 19.33
C ILE A 263 11.38 7.58 18.16
N GLN A 264 12.07 6.48 17.90
CA GLN A 264 13.13 6.43 16.89
C GLN A 264 12.56 6.34 15.47
N ASN A 265 11.71 5.35 15.23
CA ASN A 265 11.16 5.04 13.92
C ASN A 265 9.88 5.84 13.68
N VAL A 266 9.99 6.98 13.02
CA VAL A 266 8.87 7.85 12.64
C VAL A 266 8.84 8.00 11.14
N VAL A 267 7.67 7.83 10.52
CA VAL A 267 7.40 8.06 9.11
C VAL A 267 6.31 9.12 9.00
N LEU A 268 6.52 10.15 8.19
CA LEU A 268 5.50 11.14 7.88
C LEU A 268 4.57 10.59 6.80
N VAL A 269 3.25 10.66 7.01
CA VAL A 269 2.23 10.27 6.03
C VAL A 269 1.42 11.51 5.65
N GLY A 270 1.26 11.75 4.34
CA GLY A 270 0.63 12.95 3.79
C GLY A 270 1.68 13.99 3.41
N GLY A 271 1.90 14.97 4.28
CA GLY A 271 2.97 15.95 4.11
C GLY A 271 2.77 16.91 2.94
N ASN A 272 1.54 17.41 2.70
CA ASN A 272 1.27 18.36 1.61
C ASN A 272 2.20 19.59 1.68
N GLU A 273 2.48 20.08 2.89
CA GLU A 273 3.37 21.22 3.14
C GLU A 273 4.80 20.81 3.54
N ALA A 274 5.19 19.55 3.35
CA ALA A 274 6.53 19.06 3.71
C ALA A 274 7.67 19.85 3.05
N LEU A 275 7.42 20.45 1.88
CA LEU A 275 8.43 21.27 1.19
C LEU A 275 8.85 22.52 1.98
N HIS A 276 8.01 23.03 2.88
CA HIS A 276 8.35 24.15 3.74
C HIS A 276 9.27 23.74 4.91
N GLN A 277 9.39 22.43 5.18
CA GLN A 277 10.12 21.88 6.30
C GLN A 277 11.17 20.82 5.91
N ILE A 278 11.72 20.92 4.69
CA ILE A 278 12.71 19.97 4.15
C ILE A 278 13.91 19.80 5.11
N ASP A 279 14.54 20.89 5.55
CA ASP A 279 15.70 20.83 6.43
C ASP A 279 15.38 20.18 7.77
N PHE A 280 14.19 20.43 8.30
CA PHE A 280 13.71 19.82 9.53
C PHE A 280 13.48 18.31 9.36
N ILE A 281 12.82 17.90 8.28
CA ILE A 281 12.58 16.49 7.92
C ILE A 281 13.91 15.75 7.73
N LYS A 282 14.87 16.33 6.99
CA LYS A 282 16.22 15.79 6.79
C LYS A 282 16.98 15.65 8.12
N LYS A 283 17.00 16.70 8.94
CA LYS A 283 17.66 16.71 10.25
C LYS A 283 17.21 15.54 11.12
N HIS A 284 15.93 15.22 11.08
CA HIS A 284 15.33 14.14 11.87
C HIS A 284 15.27 12.79 11.12
N GLN A 285 15.80 12.72 9.89
CA GLN A 285 15.83 11.52 9.05
C GLN A 285 14.44 10.87 8.90
N ILE A 286 13.42 11.68 8.60
CA ILE A 286 12.03 11.22 8.49
C ILE A 286 11.72 10.80 7.05
N PRO A 287 11.44 9.52 6.78
CA PRO A 287 10.87 9.09 5.50
C PRO A 287 9.47 9.67 5.33
N VAL A 288 9.04 9.84 4.06
CA VAL A 288 7.74 10.43 3.73
C VAL A 288 6.95 9.49 2.83
N ILE A 289 5.76 9.11 3.25
CA ILE A 289 4.72 8.53 2.39
C ILE A 289 3.90 9.72 1.89
N ALA A 290 4.31 10.29 0.76
CA ALA A 290 3.81 11.57 0.26
C ALA A 290 2.44 11.43 -0.38
N SER A 291 1.59 12.43 -0.16
CA SER A 291 0.26 12.50 -0.77
C SER A 291 0.31 12.32 -2.29
N ARG A 292 -0.69 11.63 -2.82
CA ARG A 292 -0.85 11.38 -4.26
C ARG A 292 -0.88 12.67 -5.07
N PRO A 293 -0.41 12.68 -6.34
CA PRO A 293 -0.27 13.91 -7.12
C PRO A 293 -1.61 14.54 -7.54
N HIS A 294 -2.67 13.74 -7.68
CA HIS A 294 -3.96 14.19 -8.22
C HIS A 294 -4.83 14.81 -7.12
N ARG A 295 -4.45 15.98 -6.64
CA ARG A 295 -5.25 16.83 -5.74
C ARG A 295 -5.30 18.26 -6.24
N LEU A 296 -6.31 19.00 -5.81
CA LEU A 296 -6.41 20.44 -6.05
C LEU A 296 -5.59 21.19 -5.00
N PRO A 297 -5.15 22.43 -5.29
CA PRO A 297 -4.59 23.30 -4.26
C PRO A 297 -5.55 23.53 -3.09
N ASP A 298 -5.01 23.60 -1.88
CA ASP A 298 -5.78 23.86 -0.66
C ASP A 298 -5.97 25.36 -0.40
N SER A 299 -5.16 26.21 -1.06
CA SER A 299 -5.21 27.68 -0.97
C SER A 299 -4.93 28.34 -2.33
N GLU A 300 -5.29 29.62 -2.48
CA GLU A 300 -5.13 30.38 -3.74
C GLU A 300 -3.68 30.66 -4.11
N ASP A 301 -2.78 30.63 -3.14
CA ASP A 301 -1.33 30.86 -3.31
C ASP A 301 -0.53 29.59 -3.53
N GLU A 302 -1.16 28.42 -3.44
CA GLU A 302 -0.49 27.13 -3.72
C GLU A 302 -0.26 26.96 -5.23
N ASP A 303 0.95 26.50 -5.61
CA ASP A 303 1.26 26.10 -6.99
C ASP A 303 0.31 24.99 -7.45
N VAL A 304 -0.53 25.26 -8.45
CA VAL A 304 -1.48 24.29 -9.04
C VAL A 304 -0.81 22.97 -9.42
N LYS A 305 0.49 22.98 -9.71
CA LYS A 305 1.31 21.82 -10.04
C LYS A 305 2.17 21.37 -8.86
N GLY A 306 1.98 21.92 -7.66
CA GLY A 306 2.78 21.64 -6.48
C GLY A 306 2.76 20.16 -6.11
N SER A 307 1.56 19.57 -6.09
CA SER A 307 1.37 18.14 -5.78
C SER A 307 2.10 17.20 -6.74
N PHE A 308 2.20 17.54 -8.04
CA PHE A 308 2.94 16.76 -9.04
C PHE A 308 4.46 16.86 -8.90
N LYS A 309 4.97 17.81 -8.14
CA LYS A 309 6.41 18.05 -7.93
C LYS A 309 6.87 17.65 -6.52
N LEU A 310 5.95 17.35 -5.62
CA LEU A 310 6.25 17.09 -4.21
C LEU A 310 7.29 15.98 -4.03
N ALA A 311 7.00 14.78 -4.54
CA ALA A 311 7.91 13.64 -4.39
C ALA A 311 9.29 13.91 -5.04
N ALA A 312 9.32 14.53 -6.23
CA ALA A 312 10.57 14.85 -6.92
C ALA A 312 11.45 15.79 -6.11
N LYS A 313 10.87 16.84 -5.52
CA LYS A 313 11.62 17.81 -4.68
C LYS A 313 12.15 17.17 -3.40
N LEU A 314 11.34 16.33 -2.73
CA LEU A 314 11.77 15.62 -1.53
C LEU A 314 12.92 14.64 -1.83
N ILE A 315 12.84 13.88 -2.93
CA ILE A 315 13.90 12.95 -3.36
C ILE A 315 15.19 13.70 -3.72
N ALA A 316 15.07 14.83 -4.43
CA ALA A 316 16.24 15.64 -4.78
C ALA A 316 17.03 16.12 -3.56
N GLU A 317 16.36 16.25 -2.42
CA GLU A 317 16.95 16.57 -1.13
C GLU A 317 17.42 15.33 -0.32
N GLY A 318 17.33 14.13 -0.90
CA GLY A 318 17.79 12.88 -0.29
C GLY A 318 16.83 12.28 0.74
N ILE A 319 15.57 12.72 0.75
CA ILE A 319 14.53 12.14 1.60
C ILE A 319 14.01 10.86 0.94
N LEU A 320 13.85 9.79 1.74
CA LEU A 320 13.22 8.54 1.28
C LEU A 320 11.71 8.77 1.14
N VAL A 321 11.18 8.59 -0.09
CA VAL A 321 9.77 8.90 -0.40
C VAL A 321 9.07 7.69 -1.00
N SER A 322 7.83 7.46 -0.57
CA SER A 322 6.85 6.58 -1.22
C SER A 322 5.56 7.36 -1.50
N ILE A 323 4.56 6.74 -2.13
CA ILE A 323 3.28 7.37 -2.46
C ILE A 323 2.21 6.92 -1.47
N ASP A 324 1.51 7.88 -0.88
CA ASP A 324 0.28 7.67 -0.13
C ASP A 324 -0.90 7.44 -1.09
N VAL A 325 -1.63 6.35 -0.90
CA VAL A 325 -2.84 6.08 -1.68
C VAL A 325 -4.12 6.47 -0.95
N SER A 326 -4.01 6.98 0.29
CA SER A 326 -5.14 7.34 1.12
C SER A 326 -5.99 8.49 0.55
N GLY A 327 -7.14 8.71 1.15
CA GLY A 327 -8.08 9.77 0.80
C GLY A 327 -9.43 9.23 0.33
N ARG A 328 -10.26 10.10 -0.19
CA ARG A 328 -11.62 9.74 -0.62
C ARG A 328 -11.61 8.61 -1.66
N MET A 329 -12.40 7.54 -1.43
CA MET A 329 -12.48 6.33 -2.26
C MET A 329 -11.11 5.61 -2.44
N GLU A 330 -10.23 5.73 -1.47
CA GLU A 330 -8.83 5.29 -1.52
C GLU A 330 -8.66 3.83 -1.94
N ARG A 331 -9.47 2.92 -1.38
CA ARG A 331 -9.36 1.49 -1.69
C ARG A 331 -9.56 1.18 -3.17
N MET A 332 -10.47 1.88 -3.83
CA MET A 332 -10.69 1.73 -5.26
C MET A 332 -9.59 2.38 -6.11
N TYR A 333 -9.06 3.50 -5.63
CA TYR A 333 -8.00 4.22 -6.33
C TYR A 333 -6.60 3.64 -6.11
N THR A 334 -6.43 2.73 -5.17
CA THR A 334 -5.16 2.01 -4.95
C THR A 334 -4.67 1.33 -6.24
N ARG A 335 -5.55 0.85 -7.11
CA ARG A 335 -5.20 0.32 -8.44
C ARG A 335 -4.50 1.32 -9.36
N ASN A 336 -4.63 2.62 -9.10
CA ASN A 336 -4.01 3.68 -9.89
C ASN A 336 -2.58 4.02 -9.42
N LEU A 337 -2.06 3.31 -8.42
CA LEU A 337 -0.73 3.54 -7.86
C LEU A 337 0.38 3.68 -8.93
N PRO A 338 0.50 2.80 -9.95
CA PRO A 338 1.50 2.95 -11.00
C PRO A 338 1.33 4.26 -11.79
N PHE A 339 0.10 4.70 -12.00
CA PHE A 339 -0.20 5.93 -12.76
C PHE A 339 0.07 7.20 -11.94
N TYR A 340 0.06 7.11 -10.62
CA TYR A 340 0.55 8.18 -9.75
C TYR A 340 2.07 8.33 -9.88
N ALA A 341 2.81 7.23 -9.87
CA ALA A 341 4.25 7.24 -10.17
C ALA A 341 4.53 7.77 -11.58
N GLY A 342 3.78 7.32 -12.58
CA GLY A 342 3.83 7.83 -13.94
C GLY A 342 3.53 9.33 -14.06
N SER A 343 2.64 9.86 -13.21
CA SER A 343 2.36 11.31 -13.17
C SER A 343 3.58 12.10 -12.68
N PHE A 344 4.31 11.62 -11.68
CA PHE A 344 5.57 12.25 -11.26
C PHE A 344 6.62 12.21 -12.38
N ALA A 345 6.71 11.08 -13.12
CA ALA A 345 7.58 10.98 -14.30
C ALA A 345 7.19 11.97 -15.39
N ALA A 346 5.90 12.16 -15.66
CA ALA A 346 5.40 13.13 -16.64
C ALA A 346 5.74 14.58 -16.27
N TYR A 347 5.97 14.86 -14.99
CA TYR A 347 6.40 16.18 -14.49
C TYR A 347 7.91 16.29 -14.26
N GLY A 348 8.71 15.39 -14.87
CA GLY A 348 10.16 15.53 -15.00
C GLY A 348 10.99 14.64 -14.08
N MET A 349 10.38 13.72 -13.31
CA MET A 349 11.11 12.70 -12.58
C MET A 349 11.59 11.62 -13.56
N ASP A 350 12.79 11.08 -13.37
CA ASP A 350 13.24 9.89 -14.08
C ASP A 350 12.27 8.72 -13.83
N LYS A 351 12.00 7.88 -14.86
CA LYS A 351 11.03 6.80 -14.77
C LYS A 351 11.42 5.71 -13.76
N GLU A 352 12.70 5.35 -13.71
CA GLU A 352 13.18 4.35 -12.77
C GLU A 352 13.14 4.90 -11.32
N VAL A 353 13.39 6.19 -11.14
CA VAL A 353 13.20 6.86 -9.84
C VAL A 353 11.72 6.91 -9.46
N ALA A 354 10.83 7.17 -10.42
CA ALA A 354 9.38 7.13 -10.18
C ALA A 354 8.91 5.70 -9.81
N LEU A 355 9.50 4.67 -10.43
CA LEU A 355 9.25 3.26 -10.10
C LEU A 355 9.65 2.93 -8.66
N GLN A 356 10.78 3.48 -8.18
CA GLN A 356 11.20 3.28 -6.78
C GLN A 356 10.15 3.75 -5.76
N LEU A 357 9.36 4.78 -6.09
CA LEU A 357 8.29 5.29 -5.20
C LEU A 357 7.24 4.24 -4.83
N ILE A 358 7.10 3.19 -5.63
CA ILE A 358 6.08 2.15 -5.49
C ILE A 358 6.67 0.73 -5.39
N THR A 359 8.02 0.62 -5.31
CA THR A 359 8.74 -0.66 -5.22
C THR A 359 9.74 -0.66 -4.06
N SER A 360 10.99 -0.30 -4.29
CA SER A 360 12.05 -0.36 -3.27
C SER A 360 11.85 0.63 -2.11
N ASN A 361 11.32 1.81 -2.37
CA ASN A 361 11.16 2.81 -1.31
C ASN A 361 10.07 2.42 -0.28
N PRO A 362 8.82 2.05 -0.69
CA PRO A 362 7.86 1.53 0.28
C PRO A 362 8.36 0.26 0.96
N ALA A 363 9.08 -0.63 0.28
CA ALA A 363 9.68 -1.81 0.92
C ALA A 363 10.61 -1.42 2.09
N LYS A 364 11.48 -0.42 1.89
CA LYS A 364 12.38 0.12 2.93
C LYS A 364 11.60 0.80 4.06
N ILE A 365 10.62 1.64 3.73
CA ILE A 365 9.82 2.37 4.71
C ILE A 365 9.03 1.40 5.61
N LEU A 366 8.49 0.32 5.02
CA LEU A 366 7.73 -0.69 5.71
C LEU A 366 8.61 -1.76 6.38
N GLY A 367 9.92 -1.76 6.11
CA GLY A 367 10.89 -2.72 6.65
C GLY A 367 10.62 -4.15 6.18
N ILE A 368 10.43 -4.32 4.87
CA ILE A 368 10.24 -5.59 4.15
C ILE A 368 11.18 -5.69 2.94
N ASP A 369 12.18 -4.83 2.87
CA ASP A 369 13.11 -4.73 1.74
C ASP A 369 14.12 -5.89 1.69
N ASP A 370 14.22 -6.68 2.73
CA ASP A 370 14.91 -7.97 2.75
C ASP A 370 14.19 -9.02 1.89
N ARG A 371 12.87 -8.90 1.70
CA ARG A 371 12.02 -9.86 0.99
C ARG A 371 11.56 -9.39 -0.38
N VAL A 372 11.18 -8.12 -0.52
CA VAL A 372 10.50 -7.60 -1.72
C VAL A 372 11.01 -6.22 -2.14
N GLY A 373 10.40 -5.62 -3.15
CA GLY A 373 10.67 -4.25 -3.61
C GLY A 373 11.73 -4.14 -4.70
N THR A 374 12.56 -5.17 -4.90
CA THR A 374 13.50 -5.24 -6.01
C THR A 374 13.61 -6.66 -6.55
N LEU A 375 13.94 -6.80 -7.84
CA LEU A 375 14.21 -8.09 -8.49
C LEU A 375 15.67 -8.49 -8.28
N THR A 376 15.99 -8.97 -7.08
CA THR A 376 17.36 -9.41 -6.70
C THR A 376 17.34 -10.82 -6.13
N VAL A 377 18.43 -11.55 -6.34
CA VAL A 377 18.58 -12.92 -5.84
C VAL A 377 18.38 -12.97 -4.32
N GLY A 378 17.63 -13.97 -3.86
CA GLY A 378 17.29 -14.18 -2.46
C GLY A 378 15.97 -13.54 -2.00
N LYS A 379 15.34 -12.69 -2.82
CA LYS A 379 14.03 -12.11 -2.52
C LYS A 379 12.87 -12.94 -3.05
N ASP A 380 11.70 -12.69 -2.51
CA ASP A 380 10.45 -13.32 -2.95
C ASP A 380 10.21 -13.02 -4.44
N ALA A 381 9.87 -14.05 -5.21
CA ALA A 381 9.50 -13.92 -6.63
C ALA A 381 8.09 -13.33 -6.76
N THR A 382 7.96 -12.04 -6.40
CA THR A 382 6.75 -11.23 -6.53
C THR A 382 6.98 -10.20 -7.64
N LEU A 383 6.47 -10.51 -8.84
CA LEU A 383 6.83 -9.82 -10.09
C LEU A 383 5.74 -10.00 -11.14
N PHE A 384 5.80 -9.22 -12.23
CA PHE A 384 4.86 -9.34 -13.33
C PHE A 384 5.47 -8.93 -14.68
N LEU A 385 4.89 -9.47 -15.76
CA LEU A 385 5.18 -9.12 -17.15
C LEU A 385 4.09 -8.20 -17.71
N SER A 386 4.49 -7.09 -18.35
CA SER A 386 3.63 -6.15 -19.04
C SER A 386 4.05 -5.99 -20.51
N LEU A 387 3.08 -5.86 -21.42
CA LEU A 387 3.33 -5.61 -22.85
C LEU A 387 4.01 -4.25 -23.08
N GLY A 388 3.79 -3.30 -22.19
CA GLY A 388 4.38 -1.96 -22.28
C GLY A 388 4.71 -1.38 -20.93
N ASP A 389 5.00 -0.08 -20.91
CA ASP A 389 5.34 0.68 -19.69
C ASP A 389 4.20 0.60 -18.67
N ALA A 390 4.50 0.00 -17.51
CA ALA A 390 3.51 -0.20 -16.45
C ALA A 390 3.13 1.11 -15.73
N LEU A 391 3.91 2.18 -15.87
CA LEU A 391 3.60 3.50 -15.29
C LEU A 391 2.70 4.36 -16.18
N ASP A 392 2.49 3.96 -17.46
CA ASP A 392 1.58 4.65 -18.39
C ASP A 392 0.26 3.86 -18.51
N MET A 393 -0.86 4.49 -18.15
CA MET A 393 -2.19 3.85 -18.17
C MET A 393 -2.62 3.37 -19.57
N ARG A 394 -2.00 3.87 -20.65
CA ARG A 394 -2.31 3.46 -22.02
C ARG A 394 -1.58 2.17 -22.43
N THR A 395 -0.46 1.88 -21.80
CA THR A 395 0.43 0.76 -22.16
C THR A 395 0.63 -0.26 -21.05
N ASN A 396 0.13 0.01 -19.84
CA ASN A 396 0.06 -0.97 -18.75
C ASN A 396 -0.92 -2.08 -19.16
N GLN A 397 -0.38 -3.18 -19.65
CA GLN A 397 -1.13 -4.38 -20.05
C GLN A 397 -0.42 -5.61 -19.49
N ILE A 398 -0.73 -5.92 -18.23
CA ILE A 398 -0.14 -7.04 -17.53
C ILE A 398 -0.80 -8.33 -18.03
N PHE A 399 0.00 -9.33 -18.41
CA PHE A 399 -0.50 -10.60 -18.93
C PHE A 399 -0.05 -11.82 -18.10
N LYS A 400 0.98 -11.67 -17.26
CA LYS A 400 1.41 -12.64 -16.27
C LYS A 400 1.89 -11.96 -15.00
N ALA A 401 1.56 -12.54 -13.86
CA ALA A 401 2.06 -12.07 -12.57
C ALA A 401 2.28 -13.25 -11.61
N TRP A 402 3.24 -13.09 -10.72
CA TRP A 402 3.56 -14.05 -9.67
C TRP A 402 3.66 -13.37 -8.32
N ILE A 403 3.15 -14.02 -7.31
CA ILE A 403 3.34 -13.66 -5.90
C ILE A 403 4.03 -14.83 -5.21
N GLN A 404 5.24 -14.62 -4.71
CA GLN A 404 6.06 -15.67 -4.11
C GLN A 404 6.16 -16.92 -5.01
N GLY A 405 6.43 -16.69 -6.31
CA GLY A 405 6.57 -17.73 -7.34
C GLY A 405 5.28 -18.40 -7.80
N ARG A 406 4.14 -18.14 -7.17
CA ARG A 406 2.82 -18.64 -7.56
C ARG A 406 2.26 -17.78 -8.69
N GLU A 407 1.97 -18.37 -9.85
CA GLU A 407 1.35 -17.65 -10.98
C GLU A 407 -0.11 -17.33 -10.63
N ILE A 408 -0.43 -16.06 -10.40
CA ILE A 408 -1.73 -15.59 -9.94
C ILE A 408 -2.67 -15.29 -11.10
N SER A 409 -3.98 -15.38 -10.85
CA SER A 409 -5.00 -14.93 -11.78
C SER A 409 -5.04 -13.40 -11.84
N LEU A 410 -5.13 -12.88 -13.07
CA LEU A 410 -5.39 -11.47 -13.36
C LEU A 410 -6.87 -11.20 -13.69
N GLU A 411 -7.71 -12.22 -13.63
CA GLU A 411 -9.14 -12.05 -13.76
C GLU A 411 -9.72 -11.32 -12.56
N THR A 412 -10.74 -10.51 -12.83
CA THR A 412 -11.46 -9.72 -11.84
C THR A 412 -12.95 -9.79 -12.15
N HIS A 413 -13.78 -9.45 -11.19
CA HIS A 413 -15.22 -9.31 -11.43
C HIS A 413 -15.53 -8.37 -12.60
N GLN A 414 -14.75 -7.29 -12.77
CA GLN A 414 -14.91 -6.37 -13.89
C GLN A 414 -14.58 -7.01 -15.25
N THR A 415 -13.51 -7.82 -15.33
CA THR A 415 -13.13 -8.51 -16.58
C THR A 415 -14.14 -9.63 -16.91
N GLU A 416 -14.68 -10.32 -15.90
CA GLU A 416 -15.75 -11.28 -16.07
C GLU A 416 -17.03 -10.63 -16.63
N LEU A 417 -17.45 -9.50 -16.05
CA LEU A 417 -18.59 -8.72 -16.55
C LEU A 417 -18.36 -8.24 -17.98
N TRP A 418 -17.16 -7.69 -18.27
CA TRP A 418 -16.81 -7.24 -19.60
C TRP A 418 -16.93 -8.38 -20.63
N ARG A 419 -16.36 -9.56 -20.37
CA ARG A 419 -16.45 -10.73 -21.24
C ARG A 419 -17.90 -11.11 -21.51
N ARG A 420 -18.68 -11.27 -20.44
CA ARG A 420 -20.10 -11.65 -20.52
C ARG A 420 -20.95 -10.69 -21.35
N TYR A 421 -20.74 -9.37 -21.19
CA TYR A 421 -21.51 -8.39 -21.94
C TYR A 421 -20.98 -8.18 -23.35
N SER A 422 -19.67 -8.29 -23.61
CA SER A 422 -19.10 -8.25 -24.96
C SER A 422 -19.63 -9.38 -25.82
N GLU A 423 -19.69 -10.61 -25.28
CA GLU A 423 -20.28 -11.76 -25.99
C GLU A 423 -21.73 -11.52 -26.39
N LYS A 424 -22.52 -10.87 -25.52
CA LYS A 424 -23.93 -10.55 -25.82
C LYS A 424 -24.07 -9.62 -27.00
N TYR A 425 -23.21 -8.62 -27.16
CA TYR A 425 -23.34 -7.57 -28.16
C TYR A 425 -22.51 -7.82 -29.43
N SER A 426 -21.50 -8.71 -29.40
CA SER A 426 -20.73 -9.07 -30.59
C SER A 426 -21.47 -9.96 -31.59
N THR A 427 -22.65 -10.47 -31.21
CA THR A 427 -23.50 -11.29 -32.10
C THR A 427 -24.47 -10.45 -32.94
N GLU A 428 -24.39 -9.11 -32.90
CA GLU A 428 -25.26 -8.18 -33.64
C GLU A 428 -24.55 -7.49 -34.82
N GLU A 429 -23.30 -7.87 -35.18
CA GLU A 429 -22.61 -7.54 -36.41
C GLU A 429 -22.53 -8.79 -37.30
#